data_f839fe561bd044139a9f6ba9c38ea31f
#
_entry.id   f839fe561bd044139a9f6ba9c38ea31f
#
_cell.length_a   1.000
_cell.length_b   1.000
_cell.length_c   1.000
_cell.angle_alpha   90.00
_cell.angle_beta   90.00
_cell.angle_gamma   90.00
#
_symmetry.space_group_name_H-M   'P 1'
#
loop_
_entity.id
_entity.type
_entity.pdbx_description
1 polymer ?
#
loop_
_entity_poly.entity_id
_entity_poly.type
_entity_poly.pdbx_seq_one_letter_code
_entity_poly.pdbx_strand_id
1 'polypeptide(L)'
;MTQDVTAIQKVLDGDVRAYAALVNQYQSRVFVLVRSVCRSAEDAQEVTQDVFLKVYQQLHTFKGNSSFSTWLYRIAYNTAISSIRKTHSLERRTQDYAKDVLHTTDQAEEETDDPRVAQQDKLRSLLETLPPQDRML
;
A
#
# COMPACT_ATOMS: atom_id res chain seq x y z
N MET A 1 10.80 -18.40 -0.45
CA MET A 1 10.55 -18.07 0.96
C MET A 1 11.83 -17.96 1.75
N THR A 2 12.70 -18.94 1.60
CA THR A 2 13.98 -18.94 2.33
C THR A 2 14.81 -17.70 2.04
N GLN A 3 14.82 -17.25 0.80
CA GLN A 3 15.56 -16.06 0.41
C GLN A 3 15.03 -14.80 1.08
N ASP A 4 13.71 -14.67 1.17
CA ASP A 4 13.11 -13.51 1.81
C ASP A 4 13.40 -13.49 3.30
N VAL A 5 13.30 -14.62 3.95
CA VAL A 5 13.59 -14.72 5.39
C VAL A 5 15.05 -14.36 5.64
N THR A 6 15.96 -14.87 4.83
CA THR A 6 17.37 -14.57 4.97
C THR A 6 17.64 -13.07 4.75
N ALA A 7 17.05 -12.49 3.72
CA ALA A 7 17.21 -11.07 3.44
C ALA A 7 16.66 -10.22 4.57
N ILE A 8 15.49 -10.56 5.08
CA ILE A 8 14.87 -9.85 6.20
C ILE A 8 15.78 -9.88 7.42
N GLN A 9 16.33 -11.05 7.72
CA GLN A 9 17.23 -11.17 8.87
C GLN A 9 18.47 -10.31 8.72
N LYS A 10 19.05 -10.26 7.52
CA LYS A 10 20.20 -9.40 7.24
C LYS A 10 19.86 -7.93 7.43
N VAL A 11 18.67 -7.50 6.99
CA VAL A 11 18.24 -6.12 7.17
C VAL A 11 18.11 -5.80 8.66
N LEU A 12 17.50 -6.70 9.42
CA LEU A 12 17.33 -6.51 10.86
C LEU A 12 18.68 -6.47 11.57
N ASP A 13 19.69 -7.12 11.02
CA ASP A 13 21.05 -7.09 11.55
C ASP A 13 21.83 -5.84 11.10
N GLY A 14 21.20 -4.97 10.32
CA GLY A 14 21.80 -3.70 9.92
C GLY A 14 22.33 -3.66 8.50
N ASP A 15 22.08 -4.67 7.69
CA ASP A 15 22.56 -4.71 6.30
C ASP A 15 21.64 -3.94 5.37
N VAL A 16 21.99 -2.69 5.11
CA VAL A 16 21.20 -1.81 4.23
C VAL A 16 21.17 -2.33 2.79
N ARG A 17 22.23 -3.00 2.34
CA ARG A 17 22.27 -3.54 0.96
C ARG A 17 21.25 -4.65 0.78
N ALA A 18 21.04 -5.46 1.82
CA ALA A 18 20.01 -6.49 1.78
C ALA A 18 18.63 -5.86 1.62
N TYR A 19 18.39 -4.73 2.24
CA TYR A 19 17.13 -4.02 2.07
C TYR A 19 16.97 -3.48 0.66
N ALA A 20 18.01 -2.90 0.09
CA ALA A 20 17.97 -2.43 -1.29
C ALA A 20 17.63 -3.56 -2.26
N ALA A 21 18.16 -4.75 -2.03
CA ALA A 21 17.83 -5.92 -2.84
C ALA A 21 16.36 -6.31 -2.72
N LEU A 22 15.79 -6.24 -1.51
CA LEU A 22 14.36 -6.49 -1.32
C LEU A 22 13.51 -5.46 -2.07
N VAL A 23 13.88 -4.19 -1.98
CA VAL A 23 13.16 -3.12 -2.68
C VAL A 23 13.19 -3.37 -4.18
N ASN A 24 14.36 -3.68 -4.73
CA ASN A 24 14.49 -3.93 -6.15
C ASN A 24 13.65 -5.12 -6.61
N GLN A 25 13.55 -6.14 -5.77
CA GLN A 25 12.76 -7.33 -6.08
C GLN A 25 11.27 -7.05 -6.17
N TYR A 26 10.76 -6.20 -5.29
CA TYR A 26 9.32 -5.98 -5.15
C TYR A 26 8.81 -4.65 -5.68
N GLN A 27 9.70 -3.74 -6.04
CA GLN A 27 9.33 -2.36 -6.37
C GLN A 27 8.29 -2.28 -7.49
N SER A 28 8.49 -3.01 -8.57
CA SER A 28 7.57 -2.97 -9.71
C SER A 28 6.18 -3.49 -9.33
N ARG A 29 6.13 -4.55 -8.56
CA ARG A 29 4.85 -5.15 -8.13
C ARG A 29 4.09 -4.24 -7.19
N VAL A 30 4.81 -3.63 -6.26
CA VAL A 30 4.20 -2.66 -5.35
C VAL A 30 3.69 -1.45 -6.14
N PHE A 31 4.48 -0.97 -7.10
CA PHE A 31 4.05 0.15 -7.93
C PHE A 31 2.76 -0.18 -8.69
N VAL A 32 2.67 -1.37 -9.29
CA VAL A 32 1.46 -1.77 -10.02
C VAL A 32 0.26 -1.77 -9.09
N LEU A 33 0.41 -2.33 -7.91
CA LEU A 33 -0.67 -2.36 -6.92
C LEU A 33 -1.09 -0.94 -6.52
N VAL A 34 -0.12 -0.12 -6.18
CA VAL A 34 -0.37 1.25 -5.74
C VAL A 34 -0.97 2.07 -6.88
N ARG A 35 -0.47 1.88 -8.10
CA ARG A 35 -0.97 2.61 -9.28
C ARG A 35 -2.44 2.32 -9.56
N SER A 36 -2.89 1.10 -9.27
CA SER A 36 -4.29 0.73 -9.47
C SER A 36 -5.23 1.49 -8.54
N VAL A 37 -4.70 2.03 -7.46
CA VAL A 37 -5.48 2.75 -6.44
C VAL A 37 -5.31 4.25 -6.58
N CYS A 38 -4.13 4.72 -6.93
CA CYS A 38 -3.82 6.14 -7.04
C CYS A 38 -4.31 6.72 -8.37
N ARG A 39 -4.52 8.02 -8.40
CA ARG A 39 -5.04 8.72 -9.58
C ARG A 39 -4.00 8.90 -10.68
N SER A 40 -2.74 9.05 -10.31
CA SER A 40 -1.68 9.33 -11.27
C SER A 40 -0.45 8.48 -11.00
N ALA A 41 0.41 8.38 -12.01
CA ALA A 41 1.68 7.67 -11.86
C ALA A 41 2.60 8.39 -10.87
N GLU A 42 2.54 9.71 -10.84
CA GLU A 42 3.35 10.49 -9.90
C GLU A 42 2.96 10.20 -8.46
N ASP A 43 1.65 10.18 -8.19
CA ASP A 43 1.16 9.84 -6.86
C ASP A 43 1.57 8.42 -6.49
N ALA A 44 1.47 7.50 -7.44
CA ALA A 44 1.85 6.11 -7.21
C ALA A 44 3.33 5.97 -6.88
N GLN A 45 4.20 6.72 -7.54
CA GLN A 45 5.63 6.70 -7.24
C GLN A 45 5.90 7.19 -5.82
N GLU A 46 5.26 8.27 -5.44
CA GLU A 46 5.41 8.85 -4.13
C GLU A 46 4.93 7.87 -3.04
N VAL A 47 3.77 7.28 -3.25
CA VAL A 47 3.22 6.30 -2.32
C VAL A 47 4.10 5.06 -2.26
N THR A 48 4.64 4.62 -3.38
CA THR A 48 5.53 3.46 -3.41
C THR A 48 6.77 3.70 -2.54
N GLN A 49 7.34 4.89 -2.60
CA GLN A 49 8.45 5.25 -1.73
C GLN A 49 8.04 5.22 -0.26
N ASP A 50 6.88 5.76 0.05
CA ASP A 50 6.34 5.74 1.41
C ASP A 50 6.13 4.31 1.91
N VAL A 51 5.67 3.42 1.04
CA VAL A 51 5.48 2.02 1.37
C VAL A 51 6.78 1.39 1.84
N PHE A 52 7.85 1.56 1.06
CA PHE A 52 9.12 0.94 1.42
C PHE A 52 9.76 1.59 2.64
N LEU A 53 9.51 2.85 2.89
CA LEU A 53 9.93 3.49 4.11
C LEU A 53 9.22 2.88 5.32
N LYS A 54 7.92 2.69 5.22
CA LYS A 54 7.14 2.06 6.28
C LYS A 54 7.54 0.60 6.49
N VAL A 55 7.78 -0.12 5.42
CA VAL A 55 8.24 -1.51 5.50
C VAL A 55 9.54 -1.57 6.27
N TYR A 56 10.48 -0.70 5.97
CA TYR A 56 11.76 -0.67 6.67
C TYR A 56 11.55 -0.44 8.17
N GLN A 57 10.72 0.52 8.50
CA GLN A 57 10.44 0.87 9.90
C GLN A 57 9.73 -0.24 10.65
N GLN A 58 8.89 -1.00 9.97
CA GLN A 58 8.05 -2.02 10.59
C GLN A 58 8.55 -3.44 10.37
N LEU A 59 9.69 -3.61 9.72
CA LEU A 59 10.18 -4.94 9.36
C LEU A 59 10.37 -5.83 10.58
N HIS A 60 10.75 -5.26 11.71
CA HIS A 60 10.91 -6.00 12.96
C HIS A 60 9.58 -6.57 13.48
N THR A 61 8.45 -6.07 13.02
CA THR A 61 7.14 -6.57 13.43
C THR A 61 6.66 -7.75 12.59
N PHE A 62 7.34 -8.04 11.48
CA PHE A 62 6.97 -9.18 10.65
C PHE A 62 7.29 -10.48 11.38
N LYS A 63 6.24 -11.26 11.67
CA LYS A 63 6.37 -12.48 12.47
C LYS A 63 6.35 -13.76 11.64
N GLY A 64 6.22 -13.66 10.34
CA GLY A 64 6.14 -14.83 9.48
C GLY A 64 4.80 -15.52 9.48
N ASN A 65 3.75 -14.88 9.97
CA ASN A 65 2.40 -15.45 9.96
C ASN A 65 1.81 -15.52 8.57
N SER A 66 2.36 -14.77 7.64
CA SER A 66 2.02 -14.82 6.22
C SER A 66 3.33 -14.74 5.43
N SER A 67 3.25 -14.92 4.11
CA SER A 67 4.43 -14.67 3.29
C SER A 67 4.81 -13.20 3.39
N PHE A 68 6.08 -12.92 3.15
CA PHE A 68 6.55 -11.54 3.15
C PHE A 68 5.81 -10.69 2.10
N SER A 69 5.58 -11.26 0.93
CA SER A 69 4.88 -10.52 -0.13
C SER A 69 3.46 -10.14 0.28
N THR A 70 2.74 -11.03 0.94
CA THR A 70 1.39 -10.72 1.43
C THR A 70 1.43 -9.60 2.47
N TRP A 71 2.35 -9.68 3.39
CA TRP A 71 2.53 -8.64 4.42
C TRP A 71 2.89 -7.29 3.78
N LEU A 72 3.81 -7.32 2.82
CA LEU A 72 4.23 -6.13 2.08
C LEU A 72 3.06 -5.50 1.32
N TYR A 73 2.28 -6.32 0.62
CA TYR A 73 1.16 -5.80 -0.18
C TYR A 73 0.05 -5.23 0.69
N ARG A 74 -0.15 -5.75 1.88
CA ARG A 74 -1.09 -5.14 2.84
C ARG A 74 -0.64 -3.74 3.24
N ILE A 75 0.64 -3.59 3.53
CA ILE A 75 1.18 -2.27 3.86
C ILE A 75 1.03 -1.33 2.65
N ALA A 76 1.33 -1.82 1.46
CA ALA A 76 1.21 -1.03 0.24
C ALA A 76 -0.22 -0.56 0.01
N TYR A 77 -1.17 -1.47 0.12
CA TYR A 77 -2.58 -1.16 -0.05
C TYR A 77 -3.06 -0.13 0.98
N ASN A 78 -2.76 -0.38 2.24
CA ASN A 78 -3.18 0.51 3.32
C ASN A 78 -2.54 1.89 3.18
N THR A 79 -1.30 1.95 2.75
CA THR A 79 -0.61 3.23 2.54
C THR A 79 -1.26 4.00 1.39
N ALA A 80 -1.59 3.31 0.30
CA ALA A 80 -2.24 3.94 -0.84
C ALA A 80 -3.63 4.46 -0.47
N ILE A 81 -4.41 3.68 0.27
CA ILE A 81 -5.73 4.10 0.71
C ILE A 81 -5.64 5.31 1.62
N SER A 82 -4.70 5.31 2.55
CA SER A 82 -4.50 6.44 3.46
C SER A 82 -4.14 7.70 2.69
N SER A 83 -3.30 7.57 1.66
CA SER A 83 -2.90 8.68 0.82
C SER A 83 -4.09 9.29 0.08
N ILE A 84 -4.95 8.43 -0.49
CA ILE A 84 -6.14 8.89 -1.20
C ILE A 84 -7.10 9.61 -0.25
N ARG A 85 -7.33 9.05 0.92
CA ARG A 85 -8.21 9.66 1.92
C ARG A 85 -7.71 11.03 2.34
N LYS A 86 -6.41 11.14 2.52
CA LYS A 86 -5.79 12.40 2.91
C LYS A 86 -5.99 13.44 1.82
N THR A 87 -5.74 13.09 0.58
CA THR A 87 -5.93 13.97 -0.56
C THR A 87 -7.40 14.36 -0.71
N HIS A 88 -8.28 13.40 -0.60
CA HIS A 88 -9.72 13.62 -0.71
C HIS A 88 -10.22 14.53 0.40
N SER A 89 -9.73 14.37 1.60
CA SER A 89 -10.08 15.23 2.72
C SER A 89 -9.64 16.67 2.49
N LEU A 90 -8.43 16.85 1.93
CA LEU A 90 -7.94 18.19 1.61
C LEU A 90 -8.76 18.84 0.50
N GLU A 91 -9.12 18.08 -0.53
CA GLU A 91 -9.98 18.57 -1.61
C GLU A 91 -11.35 18.99 -1.06
N ARG A 92 -11.92 18.20 -0.17
CA ARG A 92 -13.18 18.54 0.46
C ARG A 92 -13.10 19.83 1.26
N ARG A 93 -12.07 20.00 2.04
CA ARG A 93 -11.89 21.22 2.83
C ARG A 93 -11.84 22.44 1.92
N THR A 94 -11.15 22.33 0.79
CA THR A 94 -11.07 23.39 -0.18
C THR A 94 -12.44 23.69 -0.78
N GLN A 95 -13.20 22.66 -1.09
CA GLN A 95 -14.54 22.80 -1.66
C GLN A 95 -15.56 23.26 -0.63
N ASP A 96 -15.40 22.91 0.62
CA ASP A 96 -16.34 23.28 1.69
C ASP A 96 -16.45 24.78 1.89
N TYR A 97 -15.40 25.52 1.60
CA TYR A 97 -15.48 26.98 1.59
C TYR A 97 -16.48 27.50 0.56
N ALA A 98 -16.74 26.73 -0.48
CA ALA A 98 -17.64 27.12 -1.54
C ALA A 98 -19.01 26.44 -1.46
N LYS A 99 -19.11 25.27 -0.84
CA LYS A 99 -20.30 24.43 -0.91
C LYS A 99 -20.59 23.67 0.39
N ASP A 100 -20.35 24.25 1.51
CA ASP A 100 -20.36 23.56 2.80
C ASP A 100 -21.62 22.74 3.09
N VAL A 101 -22.78 23.25 2.72
CA VAL A 101 -24.05 22.58 3.07
C VAL A 101 -24.26 21.27 2.31
N LEU A 102 -23.81 21.20 1.08
CA LEU A 102 -24.03 20.01 0.25
C LEU A 102 -23.12 18.84 0.62
N HIS A 103 -21.97 19.13 1.16
CA HIS A 103 -20.98 18.11 1.44
C HIS A 103 -21.30 17.22 2.63
N THR A 104 -22.07 17.71 3.55
CA THR A 104 -22.42 16.94 4.73
C THR A 104 -23.16 15.66 4.35
N THR A 105 -24.08 15.76 3.40
CA THR A 105 -24.86 14.61 2.94
C THR A 105 -23.97 13.66 2.14
N ASP A 106 -23.14 14.20 1.28
CA ASP A 106 -22.25 13.38 0.43
C ASP A 106 -21.27 12.60 1.27
N GLN A 107 -20.78 13.19 2.33
CA GLN A 107 -19.84 12.51 3.20
C GLN A 107 -20.47 11.29 3.88
N ALA A 108 -21.71 11.40 4.27
CA ALA A 108 -22.40 10.28 4.90
C ALA A 108 -22.57 9.12 3.92
N GLU A 109 -22.88 9.43 2.68
CA GLU A 109 -23.03 8.41 1.65
C GLU A 109 -21.70 7.72 1.36
N GLU A 110 -20.63 8.47 1.28
CA GLU A 110 -19.32 7.91 1.04
C GLU A 110 -18.88 6.96 2.13
N GLU A 111 -19.18 7.30 3.36
CA GLU A 111 -18.87 6.44 4.48
C GLU A 111 -19.69 5.16 4.44
N THR A 112 -20.94 5.27 4.03
CA THR A 112 -21.85 4.11 3.94
C THR A 112 -21.39 3.14 2.87
N ASP A 113 -20.94 3.64 1.72
CA ASP A 113 -20.49 2.81 0.62
C ASP A 113 -19.18 2.10 0.94
N ASP A 114 -18.46 2.57 1.92
CA ASP A 114 -17.21 2.02 2.37
C ASP A 114 -16.29 1.61 1.23
N PRO A 115 -15.54 2.56 0.67
CA PRO A 115 -14.61 2.26 -0.41
C PRO A 115 -13.60 1.17 -0.06
N ARG A 116 -13.39 0.92 1.23
CA ARG A 116 -12.46 -0.14 1.66
C ARG A 116 -12.91 -1.51 1.19
N VAL A 117 -14.21 -1.79 1.24
CA VAL A 117 -14.73 -3.11 0.86
C VAL A 117 -14.48 -3.35 -0.62
N ALA A 118 -14.83 -2.39 -1.46
CA ALA A 118 -14.61 -2.50 -2.90
C ALA A 118 -13.12 -2.61 -3.23
N GLN A 119 -12.28 -1.87 -2.51
CA GLN A 119 -10.85 -1.89 -2.76
C GLN A 119 -10.17 -3.12 -2.19
N GLN A 120 -10.71 -3.69 -1.12
CA GLN A 120 -10.22 -4.97 -0.63
C GLN A 120 -10.49 -6.09 -1.63
N ASP A 121 -11.65 -6.07 -2.27
CA ASP A 121 -11.94 -7.03 -3.35
C ASP A 121 -10.99 -6.83 -4.51
N LYS A 122 -10.69 -5.59 -4.85
CA LYS A 122 -9.74 -5.26 -5.90
C LYS A 122 -8.34 -5.75 -5.54
N LEU A 123 -7.92 -5.55 -4.31
CA LEU A 123 -6.63 -6.03 -3.84
C LEU A 123 -6.55 -7.54 -3.93
N ARG A 124 -7.61 -8.22 -3.50
CA ARG A 124 -7.67 -9.69 -3.58
C ARG A 124 -7.54 -10.15 -5.03
N SER A 125 -8.25 -9.50 -5.95
CA SER A 125 -8.14 -9.81 -7.37
C SER A 125 -6.74 -9.61 -7.89
N LEU A 126 -6.08 -8.53 -7.49
CA LEU A 126 -4.71 -8.26 -7.90
C LEU A 126 -3.75 -9.32 -7.38
N LEU A 127 -3.94 -9.75 -6.13
CA LEU A 127 -3.10 -10.81 -5.56
C LEU A 127 -3.30 -12.13 -6.30
N GLU A 128 -4.51 -12.41 -6.75
CA GLU A 128 -4.81 -13.61 -7.51
C GLU A 128 -4.21 -13.58 -8.91
N THR A 129 -4.04 -12.39 -9.48
CA THR A 129 -3.46 -12.25 -10.82
C THR A 129 -1.94 -12.23 -10.82
N LEU A 130 -1.31 -12.17 -9.65
CA LEU A 130 0.14 -12.22 -9.57
C LEU A 130 0.67 -13.59 -9.97
N PRO A 131 1.91 -13.63 -10.53
CA PRO A 131 2.51 -14.92 -10.87
C PRO A 131 2.58 -15.85 -9.67
N PRO A 132 2.51 -17.18 -9.89
CA PRO A 132 2.53 -18.13 -8.77
C PRO A 132 3.73 -17.98 -7.84
N GLN A 133 4.89 -17.63 -8.37
CA GLN A 133 6.08 -17.42 -7.57
C GLN A 133 5.93 -16.26 -6.59
N ASP A 134 5.13 -15.26 -6.92
CA ASP A 134 4.86 -14.16 -5.99
C ASP A 134 3.95 -14.60 -4.85
N ARG A 135 3.05 -15.53 -5.15
CA ARG A 135 2.15 -16.07 -4.11
C ARG A 135 2.88 -16.97 -3.14
N MET A 136 3.94 -17.59 -3.59
CA MET A 136 4.72 -18.54 -2.80
C MET A 136 5.76 -17.86 -1.90
N LEU A 137 5.97 -16.60 -2.11
CA LEU A 137 6.92 -15.81 -1.30
C LEU A 137 6.34 -15.40 0.08
#